data_7f07f36fe1effdd99811ee3455d9c0b7
#
_entry.id   7f07f36fe1effdd99811ee3455d9c0b7
#
_cell.length_a   1.000
_cell.length_b   1.000
_cell.length_c   1.000
_cell.angle_alpha   90.00
_cell.angle_beta   90.00
_cell.angle_gamma   90.00
#
_symmetry.space_group_name_H-M   'P 1'
#
loop_
_entity.id
_entity.type
_entity.pdbx_description
1 polymer ?
#
loop_
_entity_poly.entity_id
_entity_poly.type
_entity_poly.pdbx_seq_one_letter_code
_entity_poly.pdbx_strand_id
1 'polypeptide(L)'
;VLGKEIEVLAQSETPPFPLNDENTNISEEIRLKYRFLDIRRPEMLDRLRFRSKLTNLIRNYFEDNGFLDVETPILTRATPEGARDYLVPSRVSNGSFYALPQSPQLFKQLLMVGGIDRYYQIAKCFRDEDLRADRQPEFTQIDVETSFMSDDDIMDLMETLTVKMFKELLNVEFDKFPRMTYNDAMRDYASDKPDMRIPLKLVDVADLMQDVEFKVFAGPAKDPKGRIVALRVPGAGSLPRSAIDEYTKFVGIYGARGLAYIKVNELEKGIEGLQSVSYTHLRAHET
;
A
#
# COMPACT_ATOMS: atom_id res chain seq x y z
N VAL A 1 48.64 1.97 3.22
CA VAL A 1 49.23 2.66 4.37
C VAL A 1 50.17 1.66 5.04
N LEU A 2 51.42 2.00 5.21
CA LEU A 2 52.40 1.23 5.97
C LEU A 2 52.39 1.78 7.40
N GLY A 3 51.80 1.04 8.35
CA GLY A 3 51.84 1.36 9.78
C GLY A 3 53.23 1.04 10.31
N LYS A 4 53.88 1.99 10.96
CA LYS A 4 55.20 1.79 11.61
C LYS A 4 55.07 1.45 13.08
N GLU A 5 53.92 1.79 13.69
CA GLU A 5 53.62 1.59 15.10
C GLU A 5 52.10 1.43 15.28
N ILE A 6 51.69 0.55 16.16
CA ILE A 6 50.28 0.32 16.52
C ILE A 6 50.16 0.42 18.03
N GLU A 7 49.35 1.36 18.48
CA GLU A 7 48.98 1.49 19.89
C GLU A 7 47.53 0.98 20.09
N VAL A 8 47.34 0.05 21.00
CA VAL A 8 46.01 -0.46 21.37
C VAL A 8 45.47 0.41 22.50
N LEU A 9 44.54 1.32 22.18
CA LEU A 9 43.95 2.24 23.14
C LEU A 9 42.96 1.53 24.07
N ALA A 10 42.19 0.55 23.56
CA ALA A 10 41.26 -0.28 24.34
C ALA A 10 41.12 -1.64 23.68
N GLN A 11 40.99 -2.68 24.50
CA GLN A 11 40.68 -4.02 24.03
C GLN A 11 39.15 -4.22 24.07
N SER A 12 38.65 -4.95 23.07
CA SER A 12 37.24 -5.37 23.03
C SER A 12 37.14 -6.87 22.75
N GLU A 13 36.04 -7.48 23.17
CA GLU A 13 35.70 -8.84 22.76
C GLU A 13 35.43 -8.91 21.26
N THR A 14 35.61 -10.10 20.69
CA THR A 14 35.31 -10.31 19.26
C THR A 14 33.80 -10.15 19.04
N PRO A 15 33.38 -9.30 18.07
CA PRO A 15 31.98 -9.15 17.73
C PRO A 15 31.35 -10.47 17.26
N PRO A 16 30.06 -10.72 17.53
CA PRO A 16 29.38 -11.95 17.11
C PRO A 16 29.23 -12.11 15.58
N PHE A 17 29.50 -11.04 14.83
CA PHE A 17 29.49 -11.01 13.38
C PHE A 17 30.39 -9.86 12.85
N PRO A 18 30.88 -9.95 11.60
CA PRO A 18 31.65 -8.88 10.97
C PRO A 18 30.81 -7.61 10.81
N LEU A 19 31.39 -6.45 11.13
CA LEU A 19 30.73 -5.15 11.06
C LEU A 19 30.94 -4.44 9.71
N ASN A 20 31.95 -4.83 8.97
CA ASN A 20 32.41 -4.20 7.73
C ASN A 20 32.14 -5.05 6.46
N ASP A 21 31.49 -6.19 6.60
CA ASP A 21 31.16 -7.06 5.48
C ASP A 21 29.67 -6.94 5.14
N GLU A 22 29.39 -6.36 3.96
CA GLU A 22 28.03 -6.17 3.47
C GLU A 22 27.37 -7.47 2.99
N ASN A 23 28.16 -8.50 2.68
CA ASN A 23 27.70 -9.76 2.09
C ASN A 23 27.48 -10.89 3.11
N THR A 24 27.67 -10.64 4.40
CA THR A 24 27.46 -11.66 5.42
C THR A 24 25.97 -11.95 5.63
N ASN A 25 25.59 -13.20 5.35
CA ASN A 25 24.24 -13.72 5.64
C ASN A 25 24.10 -13.99 7.16
N ILE A 26 23.86 -12.92 7.94
CA ILE A 26 23.66 -13.00 9.38
C ILE A 26 22.18 -13.19 9.66
N SER A 27 21.83 -14.20 10.48
CA SER A 27 20.43 -14.44 10.84
C SER A 27 19.81 -13.20 11.53
N GLU A 28 18.53 -12.97 11.27
CA GLU A 28 17.80 -11.85 11.86
C GLU A 28 17.80 -11.90 13.39
N GLU A 29 17.71 -13.10 13.97
CA GLU A 29 17.76 -13.31 15.42
C GLU A 29 19.06 -12.76 16.04
N ILE A 30 20.22 -13.03 15.44
CA ILE A 30 21.50 -12.53 15.90
C ILE A 30 21.58 -11.01 15.73
N ARG A 31 21.11 -10.48 14.60
CA ARG A 31 21.07 -9.04 14.34
C ARG A 31 20.18 -8.30 15.33
N LEU A 32 19.04 -8.86 15.70
CA LEU A 32 18.13 -8.29 16.70
C LEU A 32 18.73 -8.35 18.10
N LYS A 33 19.33 -9.48 18.48
CA LYS A 33 20.01 -9.64 19.78
C LYS A 33 21.13 -8.63 19.98
N TYR A 34 21.93 -8.38 18.94
CA TYR A 34 23.04 -7.44 18.97
C TYR A 34 22.77 -6.19 18.11
N ARG A 35 21.56 -5.65 18.24
CA ARG A 35 21.09 -4.52 17.41
C ARG A 35 22.02 -3.32 17.43
N PHE A 36 22.63 -3.01 18.58
CA PHE A 36 23.59 -1.94 18.74
C PHE A 36 24.87 -2.12 17.91
N LEU A 37 25.26 -3.37 17.63
CA LEU A 37 26.34 -3.67 16.69
C LEU A 37 25.85 -3.68 15.21
N ASP A 38 24.66 -4.21 14.96
CA ASP A 38 24.08 -4.23 13.62
C ASP A 38 23.91 -2.82 13.03
N ILE A 39 23.60 -1.84 13.86
CA ILE A 39 23.49 -0.42 13.47
C ILE A 39 24.82 0.15 12.95
N ARG A 40 25.97 -0.41 13.34
CA ARG A 40 27.29 0.02 12.84
C ARG A 40 27.55 -0.43 11.40
N ARG A 41 26.79 -1.39 10.89
CA ARG A 41 26.90 -1.83 9.50
C ARG A 41 26.40 -0.70 8.57
N PRO A 42 27.08 -0.45 7.45
CA PRO A 42 26.71 0.63 6.52
C PRO A 42 25.24 0.60 6.12
N GLU A 43 24.74 -0.57 5.75
CA GLU A 43 23.36 -0.78 5.34
C GLU A 43 22.34 -0.29 6.39
N MET A 44 22.54 -0.63 7.66
CA MET A 44 21.63 -0.24 8.74
C MET A 44 21.77 1.23 9.11
N LEU A 45 23.00 1.74 9.10
CA LEU A 45 23.28 3.16 9.33
C LEU A 45 22.63 4.02 8.25
N ASP A 46 22.69 3.61 6.98
CA ASP A 46 22.12 4.34 5.86
C ASP A 46 20.58 4.36 5.92
N ARG A 47 19.94 3.29 6.39
CA ARG A 47 18.48 3.29 6.66
C ARG A 47 18.11 4.34 7.72
N LEU A 48 18.89 4.45 8.79
CA LEU A 48 18.66 5.47 9.83
C LEU A 48 18.90 6.90 9.30
N ARG A 49 19.95 7.09 8.51
CA ARG A 49 20.23 8.38 7.86
C ARG A 49 19.11 8.77 6.89
N PHE A 50 18.63 7.80 6.10
CA PHE A 50 17.52 8.01 5.18
C PHE A 50 16.27 8.45 5.93
N ARG A 51 15.90 7.72 7.00
CA ARG A 51 14.75 8.08 7.84
C ARG A 51 14.88 9.49 8.43
N SER A 52 16.06 9.87 8.91
CA SER A 52 16.31 11.20 9.44
C SER A 52 16.13 12.29 8.37
N LYS A 53 16.66 12.09 7.17
CA LYS A 53 16.49 13.01 6.04
C LYS A 53 15.02 13.13 5.65
N LEU A 54 14.32 12.00 5.54
CA LEU A 54 12.88 11.97 5.23
C LEU A 54 12.07 12.77 6.26
N THR A 55 12.33 12.56 7.55
CA THR A 55 11.63 13.29 8.62
C THR A 55 11.87 14.79 8.54
N ASN A 56 13.10 15.23 8.28
CA ASN A 56 13.42 16.65 8.11
C ASN A 56 12.72 17.26 6.90
N LEU A 57 12.73 16.56 5.77
CA LEU A 57 12.05 17.01 4.56
C LEU A 57 10.55 17.22 4.80
N ILE A 58 9.91 16.27 5.48
CA ILE A 58 8.48 16.33 5.80
C ILE A 58 8.20 17.53 6.71
N ARG A 59 9.00 17.76 7.76
CA ARG A 59 8.85 18.90 8.66
C ARG A 59 8.96 20.22 7.90
N ASN A 60 10.04 20.42 7.16
CA ASN A 60 10.23 21.64 6.38
C ASN A 60 9.08 21.86 5.39
N TYR A 61 8.60 20.80 4.74
CA TYR A 61 7.49 20.89 3.81
C TYR A 61 6.21 21.40 4.48
N PHE A 62 5.84 20.85 5.63
CA PHE A 62 4.63 21.28 6.34
C PHE A 62 4.78 22.69 6.93
N GLU A 63 5.94 23.03 7.48
CA GLU A 63 6.24 24.38 7.97
C GLU A 63 6.16 25.42 6.85
N ASP A 64 6.76 25.13 5.68
CA ASP A 64 6.70 26.01 4.50
C ASP A 64 5.26 26.21 3.98
N ASN A 65 4.36 25.25 4.25
CA ASN A 65 2.94 25.33 3.91
C ASN A 65 2.05 25.85 5.06
N GLY A 66 2.66 26.40 6.11
CA GLY A 66 1.96 27.08 7.21
C GLY A 66 1.32 26.13 8.22
N PHE A 67 1.78 24.88 8.31
CA PHE A 67 1.35 23.94 9.32
C PHE A 67 2.16 24.11 10.62
N LEU A 68 1.52 23.87 11.73
CA LEU A 68 2.12 23.88 13.06
C LEU A 68 2.38 22.44 13.53
N ASP A 69 3.62 22.13 13.90
CA ASP A 69 3.98 20.86 14.56
C ASP A 69 3.55 20.93 16.04
N VAL A 70 2.60 20.10 16.43
CA VAL A 70 2.11 20.06 17.81
C VAL A 70 2.19 18.65 18.35
N GLU A 71 3.04 18.46 19.37
CA GLU A 71 3.13 17.22 20.12
C GLU A 71 1.89 17.00 20.99
N THR A 72 1.30 15.82 20.91
CA THR A 72 0.14 15.42 21.71
C THR A 72 0.52 14.40 22.76
N PRO A 73 -0.23 14.29 23.89
CA PRO A 73 0.06 13.33 24.92
C PRO A 73 0.03 11.88 24.44
N ILE A 74 0.98 11.06 24.94
CA ILE A 74 1.03 9.61 24.68
C ILE A 74 0.28 8.84 25.78
N LEU A 75 0.34 9.26 27.03
CA LEU A 75 -0.48 8.68 28.10
C LEU A 75 -1.84 9.35 28.10
N THR A 76 -2.83 8.69 27.51
CA THR A 76 -4.17 9.24 27.28
C THR A 76 -5.25 8.37 27.91
N ARG A 77 -6.49 8.75 27.72
CA ARG A 77 -7.66 7.94 27.97
C ARG A 77 -7.90 7.01 26.76
N ALA A 78 -8.39 5.78 27.02
CA ALA A 78 -8.83 4.88 25.97
C ALA A 78 -9.90 5.52 25.07
N THR A 79 -9.74 5.41 23.76
CA THR A 79 -10.66 5.92 22.75
C THR A 79 -11.07 4.80 21.81
N PRO A 80 -12.36 4.71 21.40
CA PRO A 80 -12.82 3.66 20.49
C PRO A 80 -12.46 4.02 19.03
N GLU A 81 -11.24 3.68 18.59
CA GLU A 81 -10.76 4.00 17.23
C GLU A 81 -10.66 2.78 16.30
N GLY A 82 -11.22 1.64 16.66
CA GLY A 82 -11.28 0.45 15.80
C GLY A 82 -10.28 -0.66 16.14
N ALA A 83 -9.08 -0.35 16.65
CA ALA A 83 -8.14 -1.33 17.20
C ALA A 83 -8.33 -1.45 18.72
N ARG A 84 -7.65 -2.43 19.35
CA ARG A 84 -7.52 -2.48 20.80
C ARG A 84 -6.41 -1.56 21.25
N ASP A 85 -6.62 -0.91 22.41
CA ASP A 85 -5.62 -0.05 23.02
C ASP A 85 -4.64 -0.87 23.87
N TYR A 86 -3.36 -0.49 23.86
CA TYR A 86 -2.42 -0.91 24.89
C TYR A 86 -2.69 -0.12 26.17
N LEU A 87 -2.90 -0.84 27.28
CA LEU A 87 -3.20 -0.24 28.57
C LEU A 87 -1.96 -0.16 29.44
N VAL A 88 -1.77 0.98 30.09
CA VAL A 88 -0.70 1.23 31.06
C VAL A 88 -1.32 1.41 32.43
N PRO A 89 -1.07 0.52 33.41
CA PRO A 89 -1.61 0.66 34.77
C PRO A 89 -1.17 1.95 35.41
N SER A 90 -2.11 2.66 36.07
CA SER A 90 -1.78 3.83 36.89
C SER A 90 -1.31 3.42 38.28
N ARG A 91 -0.10 3.82 38.64
CA ARG A 91 0.42 3.61 39.98
C ARG A 91 -0.21 4.54 41.03
N VAL A 92 -0.65 5.72 40.58
CA VAL A 92 -1.21 6.77 41.45
C VAL A 92 -2.70 6.52 41.73
N SER A 93 -3.43 6.00 40.75
CA SER A 93 -4.87 5.74 40.87
C SER A 93 -5.13 4.23 40.74
N ASN A 94 -5.33 3.54 41.85
CA ASN A 94 -5.56 2.10 41.88
C ASN A 94 -6.80 1.72 41.07
N GLY A 95 -6.65 0.69 40.20
CA GLY A 95 -7.72 0.20 39.33
C GLY A 95 -7.96 1.06 38.10
N SER A 96 -7.16 2.11 37.86
CA SER A 96 -7.23 2.95 36.66
C SER A 96 -6.07 2.67 35.71
N PHE A 97 -6.29 2.93 34.42
CA PHE A 97 -5.34 2.70 33.36
C PHE A 97 -5.26 3.93 32.44
N TYR A 98 -4.07 4.21 31.96
CA TYR A 98 -3.86 5.00 30.75
C TYR A 98 -3.94 4.09 29.53
N ALA A 99 -4.24 4.67 28.39
CA ALA A 99 -4.11 4.01 27.09
C ALA A 99 -3.01 4.68 26.25
N LEU A 100 -2.29 3.88 25.44
CA LEU A 100 -1.41 4.42 24.41
C LEU A 100 -2.24 4.75 23.16
N PRO A 101 -2.03 5.91 22.51
CA PRO A 101 -2.88 6.38 21.45
C PRO A 101 -2.74 5.54 20.17
N GLN A 102 -3.87 5.19 19.57
CA GLN A 102 -3.91 4.58 18.24
C GLN A 102 -3.60 5.60 17.13
N SER A 103 -3.96 6.83 17.38
CA SER A 103 -3.64 8.05 16.64
C SER A 103 -3.92 9.26 17.54
N PRO A 104 -3.44 10.47 17.23
CA PRO A 104 -3.77 11.68 17.97
C PRO A 104 -5.16 12.27 17.62
N GLN A 105 -6.12 11.45 17.19
CA GLN A 105 -7.40 11.86 16.59
C GLN A 105 -8.19 12.85 17.47
N LEU A 106 -8.35 12.55 18.74
CA LEU A 106 -9.09 13.44 19.64
C LEU A 106 -8.39 14.79 19.83
N PHE A 107 -7.08 14.76 19.98
CA PHE A 107 -6.29 15.98 20.22
C PHE A 107 -6.27 16.89 19.00
N LYS A 108 -6.05 16.35 17.80
CA LYS A 108 -6.03 17.15 16.58
C LYS A 108 -7.39 17.82 16.30
N GLN A 109 -8.50 17.13 16.59
CA GLN A 109 -9.82 17.75 16.51
C GLN A 109 -9.99 18.90 17.51
N LEU A 110 -9.51 18.74 18.76
CA LEU A 110 -9.53 19.79 19.76
C LEU A 110 -8.64 20.98 19.35
N LEU A 111 -7.52 20.72 18.68
CA LEU A 111 -6.64 21.78 18.15
C LEU A 111 -7.37 22.59 17.07
N MET A 112 -8.14 21.94 16.19
CA MET A 112 -8.99 22.65 15.20
C MET A 112 -10.02 23.51 15.90
N VAL A 113 -10.72 23.00 16.92
CA VAL A 113 -11.65 23.79 17.76
C VAL A 113 -10.93 24.95 18.46
N GLY A 114 -9.68 24.75 18.85
CA GLY A 114 -8.81 25.75 19.47
C GLY A 114 -8.27 26.81 18.50
N GLY A 115 -8.61 26.74 17.21
CA GLY A 115 -8.23 27.72 16.19
C GLY A 115 -6.90 27.46 15.49
N ILE A 116 -6.38 26.23 15.57
CA ILE A 116 -5.20 25.80 14.77
C ILE A 116 -5.70 25.23 13.46
N ASP A 117 -5.66 26.01 12.38
CA ASP A 117 -6.24 25.63 11.09
C ASP A 117 -5.39 24.62 10.31
N ARG A 118 -4.11 24.48 10.62
CA ARG A 118 -3.18 23.58 9.95
C ARG A 118 -2.26 22.95 10.98
N TYR A 119 -2.53 21.70 11.29
CA TYR A 119 -1.77 20.89 12.23
C TYR A 119 -1.08 19.75 11.52
N TYR A 120 0.14 19.43 11.94
CA TYR A 120 0.77 18.14 11.66
C TYR A 120 1.56 17.64 12.86
N GLN A 121 1.85 16.36 12.87
CA GLN A 121 2.74 15.72 13.83
C GLN A 121 3.35 14.46 13.22
N ILE A 122 4.63 14.21 13.50
CA ILE A 122 5.21 12.88 13.25
C ILE A 122 4.98 12.06 14.52
N ALA A 123 3.81 11.43 14.57
CA ALA A 123 3.24 10.85 15.77
C ALA A 123 3.64 9.38 15.96
N LYS A 124 3.92 9.01 17.24
CA LYS A 124 3.99 7.61 17.66
C LYS A 124 2.59 7.08 17.90
N CYS A 125 2.27 5.94 17.28
CA CYS A 125 0.96 5.30 17.36
C CYS A 125 1.11 3.84 17.75
N PHE A 126 0.10 3.32 18.46
CA PHE A 126 0.10 1.99 19.04
C PHE A 126 -1.22 1.29 18.77
N ARG A 127 -1.18 0.05 18.28
CA ARG A 127 -2.39 -0.75 18.05
C ARG A 127 -2.13 -2.19 18.45
N ASP A 128 -2.96 -2.71 19.36
CA ASP A 128 -2.93 -4.12 19.76
C ASP A 128 -3.80 -4.93 18.80
N GLU A 129 -3.23 -5.22 17.63
CA GLU A 129 -3.84 -6.00 16.57
C GLU A 129 -2.95 -7.18 16.18
N ASP A 130 -3.54 -8.14 15.46
CA ASP A 130 -2.79 -9.25 14.89
C ASP A 130 -1.73 -8.73 13.90
N LEU A 131 -0.50 -9.19 14.09
CA LEU A 131 0.63 -8.79 13.25
C LEU A 131 0.49 -9.36 11.83
N ARG A 132 0.82 -8.53 10.86
CA ARG A 132 0.99 -8.91 9.46
C ARG A 132 2.39 -8.58 9.01
N ALA A 133 2.79 -9.05 7.83
CA ALA A 133 4.15 -8.82 7.31
C ALA A 133 4.57 -7.34 7.26
N ASP A 134 3.61 -6.44 7.09
CA ASP A 134 3.80 -4.98 6.94
C ASP A 134 3.30 -4.17 8.15
N ARG A 135 2.84 -4.82 9.24
CA ARG A 135 2.27 -4.15 10.41
C ARG A 135 3.07 -4.41 11.67
N GLN A 136 3.30 -3.35 12.42
CA GLN A 136 3.93 -3.37 13.74
C GLN A 136 2.96 -2.79 14.78
N PRO A 137 3.01 -3.27 16.04
CA PRO A 137 2.14 -2.75 17.11
C PRO A 137 2.48 -1.31 17.49
N GLU A 138 3.73 -0.89 17.29
CA GLU A 138 4.20 0.48 17.42
C GLU A 138 4.70 0.96 16.06
N PHE A 139 4.17 2.08 15.59
CA PHE A 139 4.54 2.66 14.29
C PHE A 139 4.48 4.19 14.33
N THR A 140 4.96 4.81 13.27
CA THR A 140 4.98 6.28 13.14
C THR A 140 4.03 6.70 12.03
N GLN A 141 3.18 7.69 12.29
CA GLN A 141 2.32 8.35 11.30
C GLN A 141 2.84 9.75 11.00
N ILE A 142 2.65 10.18 9.76
CA ILE A 142 2.55 11.60 9.44
C ILE A 142 1.07 11.92 9.64
N ASP A 143 0.75 12.51 10.77
CA ASP A 143 -0.61 12.88 11.12
C ASP A 143 -0.87 14.33 10.76
N VAL A 144 -1.98 14.60 10.07
CA VAL A 144 -2.31 15.91 9.54
C VAL A 144 -3.78 16.19 9.78
N GLU A 145 -4.11 17.42 10.15
CA GLU A 145 -5.48 17.90 10.24
C GLU A 145 -5.56 19.33 9.76
N THR A 146 -6.63 19.65 9.03
CA THR A 146 -6.82 21.00 8.47
C THR A 146 -8.24 21.48 8.60
N SER A 147 -8.42 22.80 8.76
CA SER A 147 -9.69 23.49 8.62
C SER A 147 -9.72 24.20 7.26
N PHE A 148 -10.92 24.39 6.71
CA PHE A 148 -11.19 25.21 5.51
C PHE A 148 -10.45 24.77 4.23
N MET A 149 -10.05 23.51 4.14
CA MET A 149 -9.48 22.91 2.94
C MET A 149 -10.45 21.89 2.36
N SER A 150 -10.56 21.87 1.03
CA SER A 150 -11.32 20.86 0.30
C SER A 150 -10.53 19.55 0.21
N ASP A 151 -11.19 18.48 -0.23
CA ASP A 151 -10.54 17.20 -0.55
C ASP A 151 -9.50 17.33 -1.66
N ASP A 152 -9.77 18.16 -2.67
CA ASP A 152 -8.80 18.47 -3.73
C ASP A 152 -7.55 19.18 -3.19
N ASP A 153 -7.71 20.17 -2.30
CA ASP A 153 -6.57 20.85 -1.66
C ASP A 153 -5.68 19.88 -0.86
N ILE A 154 -6.31 18.96 -0.12
CA ILE A 154 -5.58 17.93 0.63
C ILE A 154 -4.85 16.97 -0.31
N MET A 155 -5.51 16.53 -1.39
CA MET A 155 -4.88 15.66 -2.39
C MET A 155 -3.69 16.35 -3.06
N ASP A 156 -3.81 17.62 -3.44
CA ASP A 156 -2.71 18.40 -4.05
C ASP A 156 -1.54 18.60 -3.07
N LEU A 157 -1.84 18.87 -1.81
CA LEU A 157 -0.83 18.99 -0.75
C LEU A 157 -0.03 17.68 -0.61
N MET A 158 -0.73 16.56 -0.50
CA MET A 158 -0.08 15.25 -0.29
C MET A 158 0.61 14.71 -1.55
N GLU A 159 0.08 14.99 -2.75
CA GLU A 159 0.74 14.68 -4.02
C GLU A 159 2.07 15.45 -4.13
N THR A 160 2.06 16.74 -3.85
CA THR A 160 3.26 17.58 -3.90
C THR A 160 4.32 17.09 -2.90
N LEU A 161 3.93 16.76 -1.67
CA LEU A 161 4.83 16.16 -0.69
C LEU A 161 5.44 14.85 -1.21
N THR A 162 4.60 13.98 -1.76
CA THR A 162 5.04 12.66 -2.26
C THR A 162 6.05 12.83 -3.40
N VAL A 163 5.74 13.65 -4.39
CA VAL A 163 6.65 13.94 -5.52
C VAL A 163 7.98 14.50 -5.01
N LYS A 164 7.93 15.47 -4.07
CA LYS A 164 9.12 16.07 -3.45
C LYS A 164 9.97 15.02 -2.72
N MET A 165 9.36 14.15 -1.92
CA MET A 165 10.07 13.08 -1.21
C MET A 165 10.83 12.15 -2.16
N PHE A 166 10.17 11.68 -3.21
CA PHE A 166 10.79 10.78 -4.18
C PHE A 166 11.89 11.46 -4.99
N LYS A 167 11.68 12.71 -5.38
CA LYS A 167 12.66 13.49 -6.12
C LYS A 167 13.92 13.76 -5.29
N GLU A 168 13.78 14.27 -4.07
CA GLU A 168 14.91 14.68 -3.26
C GLU A 168 15.67 13.53 -2.61
N LEU A 169 14.98 12.44 -2.25
CA LEU A 169 15.59 11.32 -1.54
C LEU A 169 16.03 10.18 -2.45
N LEU A 170 15.34 9.96 -3.57
CA LEU A 170 15.55 8.82 -4.45
C LEU A 170 15.92 9.22 -5.87
N ASN A 171 15.90 10.51 -6.19
CA ASN A 171 16.11 11.06 -7.55
C ASN A 171 15.14 10.43 -8.58
N VAL A 172 13.87 10.20 -8.15
CA VAL A 172 12.79 9.71 -9.00
C VAL A 172 11.82 10.84 -9.24
N GLU A 173 11.54 11.11 -10.50
CA GLU A 173 10.55 12.10 -10.91
C GLU A 173 9.26 11.39 -11.31
N PHE A 174 8.13 11.95 -10.87
CA PHE A 174 6.80 11.51 -11.26
C PHE A 174 6.09 12.62 -12.04
N ASP A 175 5.32 12.21 -13.04
CA ASP A 175 4.27 13.07 -13.59
C ASP A 175 3.15 13.27 -12.56
N LYS A 176 2.18 14.13 -12.91
CA LYS A 176 0.98 14.32 -12.08
C LYS A 176 0.24 12.98 -11.88
N PHE A 177 -0.14 12.70 -10.63
CA PHE A 177 -0.86 11.47 -10.32
C PHE A 177 -2.28 11.51 -10.91
N PRO A 178 -2.73 10.42 -11.56
CA PRO A 178 -4.09 10.35 -12.09
C PRO A 178 -5.11 10.34 -10.93
N ARG A 179 -6.19 11.10 -11.10
CA ARG A 179 -7.33 11.11 -10.19
C ARG A 179 -8.37 10.12 -10.66
N MET A 180 -8.89 9.32 -9.77
CA MET A 180 -9.87 8.28 -10.06
C MET A 180 -10.92 8.23 -8.97
N THR A 181 -12.19 8.14 -9.35
CA THR A 181 -13.26 7.93 -8.37
C THR A 181 -13.25 6.49 -7.86
N TYR A 182 -13.80 6.25 -6.68
CA TYR A 182 -13.99 4.90 -6.16
C TYR A 182 -14.79 4.02 -7.14
N ASN A 183 -15.84 4.57 -7.72
CA ASN A 183 -16.68 3.83 -8.68
C ASN A 183 -15.90 3.45 -9.94
N ASP A 184 -15.06 4.33 -10.45
CA ASP A 184 -14.22 4.02 -11.61
C ASP A 184 -13.17 2.97 -11.28
N ALA A 185 -12.54 3.06 -10.11
CA ALA A 185 -11.57 2.07 -9.65
C ALA A 185 -12.20 0.67 -9.53
N MET A 186 -13.37 0.58 -8.90
CA MET A 186 -14.10 -0.68 -8.76
C MET A 186 -14.64 -1.19 -10.10
N ARG A 187 -15.12 -0.30 -10.98
CA ARG A 187 -15.62 -0.67 -12.31
C ARG A 187 -14.49 -1.20 -13.20
N ASP A 188 -13.38 -0.48 -13.26
CA ASP A 188 -12.32 -0.74 -14.25
C ASP A 188 -11.29 -1.76 -13.76
N TYR A 189 -11.10 -1.90 -12.44
CA TYR A 189 -10.05 -2.74 -11.86
C TYR A 189 -10.53 -3.72 -10.78
N ALA A 190 -11.78 -3.64 -10.37
CA ALA A 190 -12.36 -4.43 -9.26
C ALA A 190 -11.56 -4.29 -7.94
N SER A 191 -10.93 -3.14 -7.72
CA SER A 191 -10.10 -2.84 -6.55
C SER A 191 -10.17 -1.36 -6.23
N ASP A 192 -10.23 -1.01 -4.96
CA ASP A 192 -10.05 0.36 -4.47
C ASP A 192 -8.58 0.83 -4.46
N LYS A 193 -7.65 -0.07 -4.80
CA LYS A 193 -6.21 0.18 -4.87
C LYS A 193 -5.60 -0.39 -6.16
N PRO A 194 -6.02 0.11 -7.34
CA PRO A 194 -5.51 -0.42 -8.60
C PRO A 194 -4.01 -0.17 -8.74
N ASP A 195 -3.27 -1.20 -9.15
CA ASP A 195 -1.87 -1.04 -9.56
C ASP A 195 -1.82 -0.51 -10.99
N MET A 196 -1.61 0.79 -11.14
CA MET A 196 -1.59 1.47 -12.44
C MET A 196 -0.40 1.08 -13.33
N ARG A 197 0.59 0.34 -12.81
CA ARG A 197 1.68 -0.26 -13.61
C ARG A 197 1.18 -1.45 -14.43
N ILE A 198 0.04 -2.01 -14.06
CA ILE A 198 -0.61 -3.12 -14.75
C ILE A 198 -1.78 -2.56 -15.54
N PRO A 199 -1.64 -2.34 -16.87
CA PRO A 199 -2.67 -1.66 -17.69
C PRO A 199 -3.78 -2.63 -18.09
N LEU A 200 -4.30 -3.43 -17.17
CA LEU A 200 -5.38 -4.38 -17.38
C LEU A 200 -6.69 -3.81 -16.84
N LYS A 201 -7.56 -3.37 -17.73
CA LYS A 201 -8.89 -2.85 -17.39
C LYS A 201 -9.97 -3.87 -17.70
N LEU A 202 -10.95 -3.94 -16.80
CA LEU A 202 -12.22 -4.62 -17.06
C LEU A 202 -13.05 -3.78 -18.03
N VAL A 203 -13.50 -4.38 -19.11
CA VAL A 203 -14.36 -3.74 -20.12
C VAL A 203 -15.75 -4.34 -19.98
N ASP A 204 -16.76 -3.50 -19.81
CA ASP A 204 -18.14 -3.94 -19.76
C ASP A 204 -18.59 -4.35 -21.16
N VAL A 205 -19.17 -5.54 -21.27
CA VAL A 205 -19.65 -6.14 -22.53
C VAL A 205 -21.09 -6.64 -22.42
N ALA A 206 -21.83 -6.17 -21.43
CA ALA A 206 -23.20 -6.62 -21.17
C ALA A 206 -24.13 -6.32 -22.37
N ASP A 207 -23.94 -5.17 -23.03
CA ASP A 207 -24.67 -4.77 -24.24
C ASP A 207 -24.51 -5.75 -25.41
N LEU A 208 -23.32 -6.33 -25.57
CA LEU A 208 -23.02 -7.33 -26.60
C LEU A 208 -23.59 -8.72 -26.27
N MET A 209 -23.98 -8.95 -25.01
CA MET A 209 -24.37 -10.27 -24.51
C MET A 209 -25.89 -10.41 -24.26
N GLN A 210 -26.69 -9.39 -24.53
CA GLN A 210 -28.13 -9.41 -24.27
C GLN A 210 -28.88 -10.43 -25.14
N ASP A 211 -28.48 -10.59 -26.39
CA ASP A 211 -29.16 -11.39 -27.38
C ASP A 211 -28.47 -12.72 -27.70
N VAL A 212 -27.45 -13.10 -26.92
CA VAL A 212 -26.78 -14.38 -27.11
C VAL A 212 -27.65 -15.53 -26.57
N GLU A 213 -27.60 -16.68 -27.20
CA GLU A 213 -28.36 -17.87 -26.78
C GLU A 213 -27.84 -18.48 -25.46
N PHE A 214 -26.57 -18.21 -25.14
CA PHE A 214 -25.91 -18.78 -23.96
C PHE A 214 -26.41 -18.11 -22.68
N LYS A 215 -27.29 -18.81 -21.96
CA LYS A 215 -28.01 -18.30 -20.76
C LYS A 215 -27.08 -17.78 -19.66
N VAL A 216 -25.85 -18.29 -19.57
CA VAL A 216 -24.87 -17.84 -18.58
C VAL A 216 -24.49 -16.37 -18.79
N PHE A 217 -24.50 -15.87 -20.02
CA PHE A 217 -24.25 -14.48 -20.37
C PHE A 217 -25.55 -13.69 -20.53
N ALA A 218 -26.53 -14.24 -21.27
CA ALA A 218 -27.78 -13.55 -21.52
C ALA A 218 -28.56 -13.22 -20.22
N GLY A 219 -28.51 -14.07 -19.21
CA GLY A 219 -29.16 -13.83 -17.91
C GLY A 219 -28.62 -12.57 -17.23
N PRO A 220 -27.33 -12.54 -16.85
CA PRO A 220 -26.70 -11.36 -16.24
C PRO A 220 -26.73 -10.10 -17.11
N ALA A 221 -26.70 -10.23 -18.46
CA ALA A 221 -26.79 -9.08 -19.37
C ALA A 221 -28.14 -8.37 -19.32
N LYS A 222 -29.23 -9.10 -19.02
CA LYS A 222 -30.59 -8.56 -18.91
C LYS A 222 -30.96 -8.15 -17.47
N ASP A 223 -30.16 -8.55 -16.49
CA ASP A 223 -30.38 -8.18 -15.10
C ASP A 223 -29.80 -6.79 -14.83
N PRO A 224 -30.60 -5.79 -14.38
CA PRO A 224 -30.10 -4.46 -14.05
C PRO A 224 -29.00 -4.44 -12.96
N LYS A 225 -28.90 -5.50 -12.17
CA LYS A 225 -27.86 -5.69 -11.14
C LYS A 225 -26.73 -6.61 -11.61
N GLY A 226 -26.89 -7.21 -12.78
CA GLY A 226 -25.89 -8.09 -13.40
C GLY A 226 -24.78 -7.29 -14.05
N ARG A 227 -23.60 -7.91 -14.17
CA ARG A 227 -22.47 -7.34 -14.91
C ARG A 227 -21.75 -8.44 -15.67
N ILE A 228 -21.38 -8.16 -16.90
CA ILE A 228 -20.51 -9.01 -17.71
C ILE A 228 -19.32 -8.19 -18.14
N VAL A 229 -18.12 -8.65 -17.80
CA VAL A 229 -16.89 -7.95 -18.12
C VAL A 229 -15.92 -8.84 -18.88
N ALA A 230 -15.17 -8.25 -19.78
CA ALA A 230 -14.04 -8.86 -20.46
C ALA A 230 -12.74 -8.23 -19.93
N LEU A 231 -11.70 -9.04 -19.75
CA LEU A 231 -10.35 -8.61 -19.44
C LEU A 231 -9.44 -8.93 -20.63
N ARG A 232 -8.97 -7.90 -21.31
CA ARG A 232 -7.98 -8.07 -22.37
C ARG A 232 -6.57 -8.19 -21.76
N VAL A 233 -5.89 -9.32 -22.03
CA VAL A 233 -4.53 -9.58 -21.54
C VAL A 233 -3.57 -9.63 -22.73
N PRO A 234 -2.91 -8.51 -23.09
CA PRO A 234 -1.96 -8.46 -24.21
C PRO A 234 -0.82 -9.47 -24.03
N GLY A 235 -0.43 -10.16 -25.09
CA GLY A 235 0.64 -11.16 -25.06
C GLY A 235 0.27 -12.53 -24.48
N ALA A 236 -0.94 -12.70 -23.94
CA ALA A 236 -1.38 -13.97 -23.33
C ALA A 236 -1.85 -15.04 -24.32
N GLY A 237 -1.85 -14.78 -25.62
CA GLY A 237 -2.23 -15.76 -26.65
C GLY A 237 -1.41 -17.05 -26.62
N SER A 238 -0.15 -16.98 -26.20
CA SER A 238 0.78 -18.10 -26.05
C SER A 238 0.61 -18.91 -24.76
N LEU A 239 -0.26 -18.49 -23.83
CA LEU A 239 -0.47 -19.22 -22.57
C LEU A 239 -0.91 -20.66 -22.83
N PRO A 240 -0.27 -21.66 -22.18
CA PRO A 240 -0.68 -23.04 -22.30
C PRO A 240 -2.06 -23.25 -21.65
N ARG A 241 -2.79 -24.28 -22.10
CA ARG A 241 -4.11 -24.60 -21.55
C ARG A 241 -4.06 -24.86 -20.03
N SER A 242 -3.00 -25.49 -19.55
CA SER A 242 -2.81 -25.74 -18.12
C SER A 242 -2.83 -24.47 -17.26
N ALA A 243 -2.21 -23.39 -17.74
CA ALA A 243 -2.23 -22.10 -17.04
C ALA A 243 -3.65 -21.51 -17.00
N ILE A 244 -4.41 -21.64 -18.09
CA ILE A 244 -5.80 -21.17 -18.12
C ILE A 244 -6.70 -22.01 -17.20
N ASP A 245 -6.46 -23.32 -17.14
CA ASP A 245 -7.15 -24.21 -16.20
C ASP A 245 -6.84 -23.87 -14.75
N GLU A 246 -5.61 -23.44 -14.44
CA GLU A 246 -5.24 -22.91 -13.12
C GLU A 246 -6.00 -21.60 -12.78
N TYR A 247 -6.08 -20.66 -13.71
CA TYR A 247 -6.91 -19.47 -13.54
C TYR A 247 -8.39 -19.81 -13.34
N THR A 248 -8.90 -20.82 -14.03
CA THR A 248 -10.27 -21.30 -13.85
C THR A 248 -10.49 -21.85 -12.43
N LYS A 249 -9.54 -22.61 -11.89
CA LYS A 249 -9.57 -23.08 -10.50
C LYS A 249 -9.48 -21.90 -9.53
N PHE A 250 -8.61 -20.94 -9.80
CA PHE A 250 -8.45 -19.75 -8.96
C PHE A 250 -9.73 -18.94 -8.84
N VAL A 251 -10.38 -18.60 -9.95
CA VAL A 251 -11.66 -17.85 -9.89
C VAL A 251 -12.78 -18.69 -9.26
N GLY A 252 -12.69 -20.01 -9.32
CA GLY A 252 -13.59 -20.94 -8.64
C GLY A 252 -13.59 -20.80 -7.12
N ILE A 253 -12.44 -20.43 -6.51
CA ILE A 253 -12.33 -20.14 -5.06
C ILE A 253 -13.25 -18.99 -4.65
N TYR A 254 -13.48 -18.04 -5.56
CA TYR A 254 -14.34 -16.88 -5.37
C TYR A 254 -15.79 -17.09 -5.85
N GLY A 255 -16.17 -18.34 -6.16
CA GLY A 255 -17.54 -18.71 -6.53
C GLY A 255 -17.86 -18.66 -8.02
N ALA A 256 -16.91 -18.35 -8.88
CA ALA A 256 -17.11 -18.43 -10.33
C ALA A 256 -17.21 -19.91 -10.77
N ARG A 257 -18.23 -20.23 -11.60
CA ARG A 257 -18.43 -21.59 -12.11
C ARG A 257 -17.49 -21.99 -13.23
N GLY A 258 -16.77 -21.03 -13.80
CA GLY A 258 -15.81 -21.22 -14.87
C GLY A 258 -15.23 -19.89 -15.36
N LEU A 259 -14.23 -19.98 -16.20
CA LEU A 259 -13.59 -18.85 -16.88
C LEU A 259 -13.73 -19.02 -18.38
N ALA A 260 -14.56 -18.19 -19.02
CA ALA A 260 -14.62 -18.14 -20.47
C ALA A 260 -13.41 -17.36 -21.01
N TYR A 261 -12.79 -17.85 -22.07
CA TYR A 261 -11.67 -17.15 -22.71
C TYR A 261 -11.69 -17.28 -24.22
N ILE A 262 -11.11 -16.28 -24.87
CA ILE A 262 -10.88 -16.24 -26.31
C ILE A 262 -9.41 -15.92 -26.54
N LYS A 263 -8.70 -16.75 -27.29
CA LYS A 263 -7.36 -16.42 -27.78
C LYS A 263 -7.49 -15.73 -29.13
N VAL A 264 -6.91 -14.56 -29.25
CA VAL A 264 -6.83 -13.82 -30.51
C VAL A 264 -5.45 -14.10 -31.09
N ASN A 265 -5.40 -15.00 -32.10
CA ASN A 265 -4.14 -15.39 -32.74
C ASN A 265 -3.81 -14.40 -33.89
N GLU A 266 -4.80 -14.03 -34.67
CA GLU A 266 -4.65 -13.11 -35.82
C GLU A 266 -5.87 -12.20 -35.91
N LEU A 267 -5.75 -10.96 -35.41
CA LEU A 267 -6.87 -10.01 -35.35
C LEU A 267 -7.41 -9.66 -36.79
N GLU A 268 -6.53 -9.58 -37.80
CA GLU A 268 -6.87 -9.20 -39.13
C GLU A 268 -7.73 -10.25 -39.87
N LYS A 269 -7.73 -11.49 -39.41
CA LYS A 269 -8.56 -12.57 -39.92
C LYS A 269 -9.96 -12.63 -39.32
N GLY A 270 -10.30 -11.66 -38.48
CA GLY A 270 -11.60 -11.64 -37.79
C GLY A 270 -11.84 -12.92 -37.01
N ILE A 271 -13.00 -13.53 -37.19
CA ILE A 271 -13.42 -14.73 -36.47
C ILE A 271 -12.51 -15.94 -36.74
N GLU A 272 -11.99 -16.09 -37.93
CA GLU A 272 -11.07 -17.19 -38.26
C GLU A 272 -9.73 -17.11 -37.50
N GLY A 273 -9.35 -15.91 -37.04
CA GLY A 273 -8.18 -15.68 -36.22
C GLY A 273 -8.38 -15.93 -34.73
N LEU A 274 -9.58 -16.34 -34.30
CA LEU A 274 -9.94 -16.57 -32.91
C LEU A 274 -9.91 -18.06 -32.55
N GLN A 275 -9.47 -18.36 -31.32
CA GLN A 275 -9.57 -19.70 -30.75
C GLN A 275 -10.24 -19.60 -29.37
N SER A 276 -11.39 -20.24 -29.21
CA SER A 276 -12.14 -20.28 -27.96
C SER A 276 -12.70 -21.66 -27.68
N VAL A 277 -12.78 -22.03 -26.42
CA VAL A 277 -13.53 -23.20 -25.97
C VAL A 277 -15.04 -22.95 -25.98
N SER A 278 -15.44 -21.68 -25.85
CA SER A 278 -16.86 -21.26 -25.87
C SER A 278 -17.31 -20.76 -27.24
N TYR A 279 -16.49 -20.94 -28.27
CA TYR A 279 -16.71 -20.37 -29.64
C TYR A 279 -18.01 -20.81 -30.27
N THR A 280 -18.45 -22.04 -30.12
CA THR A 280 -19.70 -22.57 -30.67
C THR A 280 -20.94 -21.84 -30.15
N HIS A 281 -20.86 -21.19 -29.00
CA HIS A 281 -21.98 -20.45 -28.41
C HIS A 281 -21.99 -18.95 -28.78
N LEU A 282 -20.86 -18.41 -29.25
CA LEU A 282 -20.75 -17.02 -29.69
C LEU A 282 -21.04 -16.85 -31.20
N ARG A 283 -21.01 -17.96 -31.95
CA ARG A 283 -21.17 -17.96 -33.41
C ARG A 283 -22.63 -17.83 -33.90
N ALA A 284 -23.61 -17.86 -33.01
CA ALA A 284 -25.02 -17.91 -33.38
C ALA A 284 -25.61 -16.59 -33.93
N HIS A 285 -24.80 -15.54 -34.11
CA HIS A 285 -25.28 -14.22 -34.58
C HIS A 285 -24.79 -13.79 -35.97
N GLU A 286 -24.26 -14.72 -36.77
CA GLU A 286 -23.81 -14.37 -38.15
C GLU A 286 -24.63 -15.03 -39.27
N THR A 287 -25.93 -15.22 -39.05
CA THR A 287 -26.84 -15.55 -40.17
C THR A 287 -28.01 -14.59 -40.20
#